data_07471109980b38b8a0ee0b7b8ce8ea67
#
_entry.id   07471109980b38b8a0ee0b7b8ce8ea67
#
_cell.length_a   1.000
_cell.length_b   1.000
_cell.length_c   1.000
_cell.angle_alpha   90.00
_cell.angle_beta   90.00
_cell.angle_gamma   90.00
#
_symmetry.space_group_name_H-M   'P 1'
#
loop_
_entity.id
_entity.type
_entity.pdbx_description
1 polymer ?
#
loop_
_entity_poly.entity_id
_entity_poly.type
_entity_poly.pdbx_seq_one_letter_code
_entity_poly.pdbx_strand_id
1 'polypeptide(L)'
;METFARRPASDAGDLLLFPECFLQGYLVESEHISKYALDLSATSFQKILDRLSPIRPTLVFGVIEQCGAAYFNTAVVVRHGMVEGLYRKTHLVPGERLFHAGNAHPTFNLNGVTCGINICSDTNFPEAAKAVAAQGARVLLVPSQNMMRLQAAEAWKCRHNAIRAERVRETGMWLASADVTGARDESRVGYGPTSVMNPNADVVAQVPIMTAGMVVAEIGPTLSN
;
A
#
# COMPACT_ATOMS: atom_id res chain seq x y z
N MET A 1 -13.15 -4.05 1.42
CA MET A 1 -12.44 -4.10 2.71
C MET A 1 -13.14 -5.08 3.67
N GLU A 2 -14.36 -4.85 4.08
CA GLU A 2 -15.13 -5.71 5.01
C GLU A 2 -15.14 -7.20 4.62
N THR A 3 -15.30 -7.51 3.33
CA THR A 3 -15.31 -8.89 2.82
C THR A 3 -14.01 -9.65 3.10
N PHE A 4 -12.87 -8.98 3.02
CA PHE A 4 -11.57 -9.59 3.33
C PHE A 4 -11.32 -9.62 4.84
N ALA A 5 -11.69 -8.60 5.57
CA ALA A 5 -11.50 -8.51 7.01
C ALA A 5 -12.31 -9.55 7.80
N ARG A 6 -13.41 -10.04 7.25
CA ARG A 6 -14.27 -11.07 7.87
C ARG A 6 -13.83 -12.52 7.58
N ARG A 7 -12.73 -12.71 6.86
CA ARG A 7 -12.17 -14.06 6.66
C ARG A 7 -11.46 -14.53 7.92
N PRO A 8 -11.58 -15.81 8.33
CA PRO A 8 -10.93 -16.32 9.55
C PRO A 8 -9.44 -16.04 9.61
N ALA A 9 -8.72 -16.16 8.48
CA ALA A 9 -7.29 -15.84 8.40
C ALA A 9 -6.98 -14.35 8.62
N SER A 10 -7.90 -13.45 8.29
CA SER A 10 -7.74 -12.01 8.52
C SER A 10 -8.03 -11.64 9.97
N ASP A 11 -9.01 -12.28 10.60
CA ASP A 11 -9.41 -12.00 11.97
C ASP A 11 -8.33 -12.39 12.99
N ALA A 12 -7.50 -13.37 12.63
CA ALA A 12 -6.32 -13.77 13.40
C ALA A 12 -5.07 -12.92 13.11
N GLY A 13 -5.08 -12.12 12.04
CA GLY A 13 -3.94 -11.30 11.64
C GLY A 13 -3.81 -10.01 12.43
N ASP A 14 -2.59 -9.47 12.48
CA ASP A 14 -2.29 -8.19 13.14
C ASP A 14 -2.47 -7.00 12.20
N LEU A 15 -2.28 -7.20 10.90
CA LEU A 15 -2.29 -6.17 9.87
C LEU A 15 -2.99 -6.67 8.59
N LEU A 16 -3.80 -5.80 7.99
CA LEU A 16 -4.34 -5.96 6.63
C LEU A 16 -3.86 -4.80 5.75
N LEU A 17 -3.13 -5.14 4.69
CA LEU A 17 -2.67 -4.18 3.70
C LEU A 17 -3.56 -4.23 2.45
N PHE A 18 -4.01 -3.07 2.00
CA PHE A 18 -4.83 -2.89 0.80
C PHE A 18 -4.08 -2.03 -0.24
N PRO A 19 -4.51 -2.08 -1.51
CA PRO A 19 -3.86 -1.32 -2.60
C PRO A 19 -3.86 0.20 -2.44
N GLU A 20 -3.07 0.85 -3.29
CA GLU A 20 -3.02 2.30 -3.52
C GLU A 20 -4.37 2.82 -4.00
N CYS A 21 -4.80 3.99 -3.47
CA CYS A 21 -6.10 4.62 -3.75
C CYS A 21 -7.29 3.64 -3.68
N PHE A 22 -7.20 2.65 -2.80
CA PHE A 22 -8.14 1.53 -2.73
C PHE A 22 -9.57 1.98 -2.48
N LEU A 23 -9.75 3.05 -1.69
CA LEU A 23 -11.08 3.46 -1.24
C LEU A 23 -11.91 4.07 -2.36
N GLN A 24 -11.30 4.89 -3.22
CA GLN A 24 -12.00 5.60 -4.31
C GLN A 24 -11.69 5.02 -5.70
N GLY A 25 -10.67 4.16 -5.81
CA GLY A 25 -10.10 3.74 -7.08
C GLY A 25 -9.07 4.75 -7.60
N TYR A 26 -8.04 4.23 -8.28
CA TYR A 26 -6.96 5.04 -8.86
C TYR A 26 -7.37 5.55 -10.24
N LEU A 27 -8.02 6.70 -10.28
CA LEU A 27 -8.29 7.47 -11.48
C LEU A 27 -7.74 8.88 -11.27
N VAL A 28 -6.77 9.28 -12.10
CA VAL A 28 -6.01 10.53 -11.97
C VAL A 28 -6.59 11.68 -12.80
N GLU A 29 -7.84 11.54 -13.21
CA GLU A 29 -8.59 12.56 -13.95
C GLU A 29 -9.18 13.59 -12.98
N SER A 30 -9.20 14.85 -13.41
CA SER A 30 -9.66 15.98 -12.59
C SER A 30 -11.07 15.79 -12.03
N GLU A 31 -11.99 15.28 -12.86
CA GLU A 31 -13.38 15.03 -12.46
C GLU A 31 -13.46 14.00 -11.34
N HIS A 32 -12.70 12.89 -11.46
CA HIS A 32 -12.69 11.84 -10.43
C HIS A 32 -12.09 12.34 -9.12
N ILE A 33 -10.92 13.01 -9.20
CA ILE A 33 -10.23 13.51 -8.00
C ILE A 33 -11.11 14.54 -7.28
N SER A 34 -11.63 15.55 -7.99
CA SER A 34 -12.46 16.59 -7.37
C SER A 34 -13.76 16.06 -6.76
N LYS A 35 -14.31 14.97 -7.32
CA LYS A 35 -15.57 14.39 -6.86
C LYS A 35 -15.39 13.45 -5.67
N TYR A 36 -14.28 12.71 -5.61
CA TYR A 36 -14.11 11.60 -4.68
C TYR A 36 -12.99 11.78 -3.66
N ALA A 37 -12.13 12.79 -3.80
CA ALA A 37 -11.12 13.07 -2.79
C ALA A 37 -11.76 13.31 -1.42
N LEU A 38 -11.12 12.84 -0.38
CA LEU A 38 -11.61 12.89 1.00
C LEU A 38 -10.76 13.83 1.84
N ASP A 39 -11.40 14.78 2.47
CA ASP A 39 -10.81 15.45 3.63
C ASP A 39 -10.84 14.48 4.82
N LEU A 40 -9.65 14.11 5.31
CA LEU A 40 -9.51 13.13 6.37
C LEU A 40 -10.01 13.65 7.75
N SER A 41 -10.27 14.95 7.86
CA SER A 41 -10.90 15.57 9.04
C SER A 41 -12.43 15.66 8.95
N ALA A 42 -13.00 15.40 7.77
CA ALA A 42 -14.43 15.56 7.54
C ALA A 42 -15.27 14.42 8.13
N THR A 43 -16.53 14.74 8.46
CA THR A 43 -17.52 13.76 8.94
C THR A 43 -17.76 12.59 7.98
N SER A 44 -17.57 12.82 6.66
CA SER A 44 -17.68 11.77 5.65
C SER A 44 -16.62 10.69 5.84
N PHE A 45 -15.38 11.07 6.17
CA PHE A 45 -14.31 10.12 6.45
C PHE A 45 -14.52 9.46 7.82
N GLN A 46 -14.98 10.21 8.84
CA GLN A 46 -15.31 9.62 10.14
C GLN A 46 -16.35 8.50 10.03
N LYS A 47 -17.38 8.66 9.20
CA LYS A 47 -18.37 7.59 8.96
C LYS A 47 -17.75 6.31 8.36
N ILE A 48 -16.67 6.44 7.59
CA ILE A 48 -15.92 5.29 7.09
C ILE A 48 -15.16 4.64 8.25
N LEU A 49 -14.49 5.43 9.07
CA LEU A 49 -13.75 4.95 10.25
C LEU A 49 -14.68 4.22 11.23
N ASP A 50 -15.87 4.76 11.48
CA ASP A 50 -16.89 4.14 12.36
C ASP A 50 -17.27 2.73 11.86
N ARG A 51 -17.41 2.54 10.55
CA ARG A 51 -17.66 1.22 9.94
C ARG A 51 -16.49 0.26 10.04
N LEU A 52 -15.27 0.78 10.11
CA LEU A 52 -14.05 -0.01 10.22
C LEU A 52 -13.70 -0.34 11.69
N SER A 53 -14.32 0.35 12.65
CA SER A 53 -14.00 0.20 14.08
C SER A 53 -14.14 -1.23 14.64
N PRO A 54 -15.07 -2.10 14.15
CA PRO A 54 -15.17 -3.47 14.62
C PRO A 54 -14.06 -4.40 14.10
N ILE A 55 -13.26 -3.96 13.13
CA ILE A 55 -12.21 -4.78 12.51
C ILE A 55 -11.00 -4.78 13.45
N ARG A 56 -10.59 -5.99 13.91
CA ARG A 56 -9.49 -6.17 14.87
C ARG A 56 -8.12 -5.80 14.31
N PRO A 57 -7.72 -6.31 13.12
CA PRO A 57 -6.41 -5.99 12.54
C PRO A 57 -6.25 -4.48 12.29
N THR A 58 -5.02 -4.00 12.40
CA THR A 58 -4.67 -2.69 11.86
C THR A 58 -4.87 -2.70 10.35
N LEU A 59 -5.50 -1.68 9.81
CA LEU A 59 -5.74 -1.54 8.38
C LEU A 59 -4.76 -0.51 7.80
N VAL A 60 -4.12 -0.86 6.68
CA VAL A 60 -3.35 0.09 5.86
C VAL A 60 -3.96 0.10 4.47
N PHE A 61 -4.47 1.23 4.03
CA PHE A 61 -5.14 1.35 2.74
C PHE A 61 -4.92 2.72 2.09
N GLY A 62 -4.91 2.71 0.74
CA GLY A 62 -4.74 3.92 -0.06
C GLY A 62 -6.02 4.74 -0.17
N VAL A 63 -5.88 6.07 -0.13
CA VAL A 63 -6.95 7.04 -0.36
C VAL A 63 -6.47 8.17 -1.26
N ILE A 64 -7.38 8.79 -1.98
CA ILE A 64 -7.20 10.12 -2.57
C ILE A 64 -7.58 11.12 -1.49
N GLU A 65 -6.58 11.79 -0.92
CA GLU A 65 -6.75 12.77 0.15
C GLU A 65 -6.92 14.17 -0.44
N GLN A 66 -7.83 14.95 0.14
CA GLN A 66 -7.90 16.39 -0.01
C GLN A 66 -7.45 17.05 1.29
N CYS A 67 -6.47 17.95 1.21
CA CYS A 67 -6.01 18.74 2.35
C CYS A 67 -5.96 20.22 1.92
N GLY A 68 -6.98 20.98 2.33
CA GLY A 68 -7.20 22.33 1.81
C GLY A 68 -7.43 22.32 0.30
N ALA A 69 -6.60 23.06 -0.45
CA ALA A 69 -6.65 23.10 -1.91
C ALA A 69 -5.81 22.01 -2.60
N ALA A 70 -5.05 21.23 -1.84
CA ALA A 70 -4.12 20.23 -2.37
C ALA A 70 -4.72 18.81 -2.32
N TYR A 71 -4.35 18.00 -3.30
CA TYR A 71 -4.67 16.57 -3.34
C TYR A 71 -3.40 15.74 -3.13
N PHE A 72 -3.52 14.62 -2.44
CA PHE A 72 -2.43 13.69 -2.19
C PHE A 72 -2.87 12.24 -2.44
N ASN A 73 -1.92 11.45 -2.90
CA ASN A 73 -2.03 10.00 -2.91
C ASN A 73 -1.49 9.50 -1.56
N THR A 74 -2.39 9.03 -0.70
CA THR A 74 -2.09 8.82 0.72
C THR A 74 -2.42 7.39 1.14
N ALA A 75 -1.54 6.76 1.90
CA ALA A 75 -1.84 5.56 2.67
C ALA A 75 -2.16 5.96 4.11
N VAL A 76 -3.29 5.49 4.63
CA VAL A 76 -3.70 5.71 6.02
C VAL A 76 -3.54 4.43 6.83
N VAL A 77 -3.09 4.59 8.08
CA VAL A 77 -2.98 3.52 9.08
C VAL A 77 -4.15 3.70 10.05
N VAL A 78 -5.02 2.71 10.11
CA VAL A 78 -6.26 2.77 10.92
C VAL A 78 -6.32 1.58 11.87
N ARG A 79 -6.55 1.84 13.15
CA ARG A 79 -6.79 0.83 14.18
C ARG A 79 -8.06 1.16 14.94
N HIS A 80 -8.97 0.20 15.04
CA HIS A 80 -10.26 0.36 15.76
C HIS A 80 -11.02 1.63 15.37
N GLY A 81 -11.01 2.00 14.08
CA GLY A 81 -11.69 3.19 13.57
C GLY A 81 -10.97 4.52 13.89
N MET A 82 -9.73 4.49 14.34
CA MET A 82 -8.91 5.68 14.57
C MET A 82 -7.73 5.71 13.61
N VAL A 83 -7.45 6.88 13.05
CA VAL A 83 -6.24 7.10 12.24
C VAL A 83 -5.04 7.22 13.18
N GLU A 84 -4.11 6.26 13.12
CA GLU A 84 -2.85 6.29 13.86
C GLU A 84 -1.74 7.03 13.11
N GLY A 85 -1.88 7.17 11.79
CA GLY A 85 -0.96 7.90 10.98
C GLY A 85 -1.25 7.81 9.49
N LEU A 86 -0.45 8.51 8.73
CA LEU A 86 -0.55 8.54 7.27
C LEU A 86 0.83 8.70 6.61
N TYR A 87 0.92 8.24 5.38
CA TYR A 87 2.05 8.48 4.49
C TYR A 87 1.53 9.02 3.16
N ARG A 88 2.04 10.16 2.70
CA ARG A 88 1.76 10.73 1.39
C ARG A 88 2.87 10.34 0.42
N LYS A 89 2.51 9.82 -0.73
CA LYS A 89 3.43 9.40 -1.80
C LYS A 89 4.42 10.51 -2.12
N THR A 90 5.71 10.19 -2.11
CA THR A 90 6.78 11.16 -2.31
C THR A 90 7.27 11.23 -3.76
N HIS A 91 7.15 10.13 -4.51
CA HIS A 91 7.60 10.04 -5.91
C HIS A 91 6.42 9.78 -6.84
N LEU A 92 5.85 10.87 -7.34
CA LEU A 92 4.71 10.84 -8.23
C LEU A 92 5.11 10.37 -9.64
N VAL A 93 4.21 9.63 -10.31
CA VAL A 93 4.38 9.30 -11.72
C VAL A 93 3.86 10.42 -12.62
N PRO A 94 4.29 10.51 -13.90
CA PRO A 94 3.87 11.59 -14.81
C PRO A 94 2.36 11.77 -14.96
N GLY A 95 1.57 10.71 -14.70
CA GLY A 95 0.10 10.78 -14.72
C GLY A 95 -0.52 11.46 -13.50
N GLU A 96 0.22 11.61 -12.41
CA GLU A 96 -0.26 12.11 -11.11
C GLU A 96 -0.12 13.64 -10.95
N ARG A 97 -0.21 14.41 -12.04
CA ARG A 97 0.03 15.87 -12.06
C ARG A 97 -0.88 16.70 -11.16
N LEU A 98 -2.03 16.16 -10.76
CA LEU A 98 -2.97 16.82 -9.87
C LEU A 98 -2.66 16.57 -8.39
N PHE A 99 -1.83 15.59 -8.08
CA PHE A 99 -1.38 15.34 -6.72
C PHE A 99 -0.14 16.17 -6.37
N HIS A 100 -0.03 16.48 -5.10
CA HIS A 100 1.19 17.02 -4.50
C HIS A 100 2.01 15.88 -3.91
N ALA A 101 3.33 15.96 -4.04
CA ALA A 101 4.22 15.00 -3.40
C ALA A 101 4.24 15.21 -1.88
N GLY A 102 4.29 14.11 -1.13
CA GLY A 102 4.67 14.13 0.28
C GLY A 102 6.14 14.49 0.46
N ASN A 103 6.52 14.82 1.69
CA ASN A 103 7.89 15.22 2.04
C ASN A 103 8.41 14.54 3.32
N ALA A 104 7.71 13.51 3.80
CA ALA A 104 8.06 12.81 5.04
C ALA A 104 7.98 11.30 4.85
N HIS A 105 8.81 10.58 5.58
CA HIS A 105 8.84 9.11 5.61
C HIS A 105 8.63 8.63 7.06
N PRO A 106 7.41 8.75 7.62
CA PRO A 106 7.12 8.30 8.97
C PRO A 106 7.17 6.78 9.09
N THR A 107 7.50 6.32 10.29
CA THR A 107 7.36 4.91 10.68
C THR A 107 6.22 4.75 11.67
N PHE A 108 5.65 3.55 11.71
CA PHE A 108 4.51 3.21 12.55
C PHE A 108 4.84 1.96 13.37
N ASN A 109 4.52 1.98 14.67
CA ASN A 109 4.65 0.78 15.50
C ASN A 109 3.35 -0.02 15.46
N LEU A 110 3.40 -1.19 14.87
CA LEU A 110 2.28 -2.11 14.72
C LEU A 110 2.56 -3.37 15.57
N ASN A 111 1.98 -3.43 16.75
CA ASN A 111 2.14 -4.54 17.70
C ASN A 111 3.62 -4.88 18.02
N GLY A 112 4.45 -3.84 18.24
CA GLY A 112 5.87 -4.00 18.54
C GLY A 112 6.77 -4.13 17.30
N VAL A 113 6.21 -4.14 16.10
CA VAL A 113 6.97 -4.14 14.84
C VAL A 113 6.94 -2.75 14.21
N THR A 114 8.10 -2.15 14.00
CA THR A 114 8.21 -0.87 13.30
C THR A 114 8.06 -1.10 11.79
N CYS A 115 7.08 -0.44 11.19
CA CYS A 115 6.76 -0.52 9.77
C CYS A 115 6.98 0.83 9.09
N GLY A 116 7.48 0.81 7.84
CA GLY A 116 7.49 1.95 6.93
C GLY A 116 6.51 1.72 5.78
N ILE A 117 6.16 2.80 5.06
CA ILE A 117 5.28 2.71 3.89
C ILE A 117 5.99 3.37 2.70
N ASN A 118 5.93 2.70 1.54
CA ASN A 118 6.21 3.28 0.22
C ASN A 118 5.03 2.98 -0.69
N ILE A 119 4.52 3.98 -1.42
CA ILE A 119 3.39 3.79 -2.32
C ILE A 119 3.91 3.56 -3.74
N CYS A 120 3.67 2.37 -4.29
CA CYS A 120 3.89 2.00 -5.69
C CYS A 120 5.23 2.48 -6.26
N SER A 121 5.26 3.60 -7.02
CA SER A 121 6.45 4.17 -7.66
C SER A 121 7.55 4.60 -6.69
N ASP A 122 7.26 4.83 -5.40
CA ASP A 122 8.30 5.11 -4.41
C ASP A 122 9.35 4.00 -4.34
N THR A 123 8.95 2.75 -4.64
CA THR A 123 9.89 1.61 -4.64
C THR A 123 10.97 1.69 -5.73
N ASN A 124 10.80 2.52 -6.75
CA ASN A 124 11.86 2.77 -7.75
C ASN A 124 12.98 3.66 -7.20
N PHE A 125 12.77 4.29 -6.05
CA PHE A 125 13.66 5.26 -5.44
C PHE A 125 14.24 4.68 -4.14
N PRO A 126 15.51 4.24 -4.12
CA PRO A 126 16.13 3.59 -2.96
C PRO A 126 16.06 4.42 -1.69
N GLU A 127 16.14 5.75 -1.81
CA GLU A 127 16.09 6.69 -0.69
C GLU A 127 14.80 6.61 0.12
N ALA A 128 13.65 6.33 -0.53
CA ALA A 128 12.37 6.22 0.15
C ALA A 128 12.32 5.01 1.11
N ALA A 129 12.85 3.85 0.68
CA ALA A 129 12.96 2.67 1.54
C ALA A 129 14.04 2.83 2.62
N LYS A 130 15.20 3.42 2.26
CA LYS A 130 16.30 3.68 3.21
C LYS A 130 15.91 4.65 4.30
N ALA A 131 15.06 5.65 4.01
CA ALA A 131 14.62 6.63 4.99
C ALA A 131 13.83 6.00 6.14
N VAL A 132 12.97 5.01 5.87
CA VAL A 132 12.23 4.29 6.93
C VAL A 132 13.09 3.21 7.59
N ALA A 133 13.98 2.55 6.85
CA ALA A 133 14.93 1.59 7.41
C ALA A 133 15.86 2.25 8.43
N ALA A 134 16.36 3.47 8.15
CA ALA A 134 17.20 4.25 9.05
C ALA A 134 16.48 4.63 10.38
N GLN A 135 15.15 4.62 10.40
CA GLN A 135 14.33 4.82 11.58
C GLN A 135 13.96 3.51 12.29
N GLY A 136 14.58 2.39 11.92
CA GLY A 136 14.38 1.09 12.52
C GLY A 136 13.17 0.31 11.99
N ALA A 137 12.63 0.68 10.82
CA ALA A 137 11.59 -0.12 10.19
C ALA A 137 12.12 -1.52 9.85
N ARG A 138 11.33 -2.53 10.17
CA ARG A 138 11.60 -3.94 9.89
C ARG A 138 10.72 -4.50 8.78
N VAL A 139 9.63 -3.81 8.49
CA VAL A 139 8.68 -4.19 7.44
C VAL A 139 8.41 -2.96 6.58
N LEU A 140 8.55 -3.12 5.26
CA LEU A 140 8.13 -2.15 4.27
C LEU A 140 6.77 -2.56 3.70
N LEU A 141 5.76 -1.73 3.91
CA LEU A 141 4.41 -1.92 3.37
C LEU A 141 4.29 -1.16 2.06
N VAL A 142 3.84 -1.84 1.01
CA VAL A 142 3.79 -1.27 -0.35
C VAL A 142 2.38 -1.40 -0.94
N PRO A 143 1.47 -0.45 -0.61
CA PRO A 143 0.24 -0.27 -1.38
C PRO A 143 0.58 0.09 -2.82
N SER A 144 0.02 -0.63 -3.79
CA SER A 144 0.32 -0.41 -5.21
C SER A 144 -0.94 -0.48 -6.08
N GLN A 145 -0.86 0.18 -7.23
CA GLN A 145 -1.87 0.08 -8.27
C GLN A 145 -1.19 0.06 -9.65
N ASN A 146 -0.91 -1.14 -10.13
CA ASN A 146 -0.22 -1.35 -11.41
C ASN A 146 -1.19 -1.72 -12.54
N MET A 147 -2.33 -1.03 -12.64
CA MET A 147 -3.24 -1.11 -13.77
C MET A 147 -2.68 -0.29 -14.94
N MET A 148 -2.09 -0.96 -15.90
CA MET A 148 -1.36 -0.36 -17.01
C MET A 148 -2.01 -0.69 -18.36
N ARG A 149 -1.62 0.03 -19.41
CA ARG A 149 -1.91 -0.40 -20.79
C ARG A 149 -1.26 -1.75 -21.04
N LEU A 150 -1.92 -2.63 -21.79
CA LEU A 150 -1.52 -4.02 -21.96
C LEU A 150 -0.02 -4.19 -22.32
N GLN A 151 0.48 -3.44 -23.29
CA GLN A 151 1.90 -3.51 -23.67
C GLN A 151 2.85 -3.13 -22.52
N ALA A 152 2.51 -2.10 -21.76
CA ALA A 152 3.30 -1.70 -20.60
C ALA A 152 3.19 -2.74 -19.47
N ALA A 153 1.99 -3.26 -19.22
CA ALA A 153 1.76 -4.29 -18.20
C ALA A 153 2.60 -5.55 -18.47
N GLU A 154 2.68 -6.01 -19.74
CA GLU A 154 3.53 -7.14 -20.12
C GLU A 154 5.01 -6.86 -19.87
N ALA A 155 5.49 -5.67 -20.23
CA ALA A 155 6.88 -5.28 -20.02
C ALA A 155 7.26 -5.16 -18.51
N TRP A 156 6.28 -4.83 -17.67
CA TRP A 156 6.48 -4.62 -16.21
C TRP A 156 6.17 -5.85 -15.37
N LYS A 157 5.51 -6.86 -15.93
CA LYS A 157 5.01 -8.04 -15.23
C LYS A 157 6.01 -8.68 -14.23
N CYS A 158 7.27 -8.85 -14.66
CA CYS A 158 8.33 -9.43 -13.83
C CYS A 158 9.15 -8.37 -13.09
N ARG A 159 9.02 -7.08 -13.46
CA ARG A 159 9.87 -6.00 -12.93
C ARG A 159 9.46 -5.55 -11.53
N HIS A 160 8.18 -5.58 -11.20
CA HIS A 160 7.68 -5.11 -9.90
C HIS A 160 8.35 -5.84 -8.74
N ASN A 161 8.34 -7.18 -8.77
CA ASN A 161 9.00 -7.97 -7.72
C ASN A 161 10.53 -7.83 -7.75
N ALA A 162 11.14 -7.67 -8.94
CA ALA A 162 12.58 -7.45 -9.04
C ALA A 162 13.01 -6.15 -8.34
N ILE A 163 12.29 -5.04 -8.58
CA ILE A 163 12.54 -3.75 -7.93
C ILE A 163 12.31 -3.85 -6.41
N ARG A 164 11.23 -4.50 -5.98
CA ARG A 164 10.93 -4.72 -4.56
C ARG A 164 12.02 -5.53 -3.87
N ALA A 165 12.53 -6.58 -4.54
CA ALA A 165 13.64 -7.39 -4.05
C ALA A 165 14.94 -6.60 -3.90
N GLU A 166 15.21 -5.61 -4.77
CA GLU A 166 16.33 -4.69 -4.60
C GLU A 166 16.19 -3.87 -3.31
N ARG A 167 15.00 -3.32 -3.05
CA ARG A 167 14.73 -2.57 -1.79
C ARG A 167 14.92 -3.43 -0.56
N VAL A 168 14.48 -4.70 -0.62
CA VAL A 168 14.71 -5.67 0.47
C VAL A 168 16.19 -5.91 0.69
N ARG A 169 16.98 -6.19 -0.37
CA ARG A 169 18.43 -6.43 -0.25
C ARG A 169 19.19 -5.21 0.29
N GLU A 170 18.77 -4.00 -0.07
CA GLU A 170 19.40 -2.76 0.39
C GLU A 170 19.11 -2.43 1.85
N THR A 171 17.99 -2.89 2.39
CA THR A 171 17.49 -2.46 3.69
C THR A 171 17.39 -3.59 4.72
N GLY A 172 17.37 -4.85 4.28
CA GLY A 172 17.16 -6.01 5.15
C GLY A 172 15.75 -6.11 5.73
N MET A 173 14.81 -5.29 5.26
CA MET A 173 13.42 -5.33 5.72
C MET A 173 12.66 -6.49 5.08
N TRP A 174 11.64 -6.99 5.77
CA TRP A 174 10.53 -7.66 5.12
C TRP A 174 9.79 -6.69 4.20
N LEU A 175 9.16 -7.19 3.15
CA LEU A 175 8.31 -6.37 2.29
C LEU A 175 6.97 -7.07 2.08
N ALA A 176 5.87 -6.35 2.32
CA ALA A 176 4.53 -6.79 1.98
C ALA A 176 3.92 -5.81 0.97
N SER A 177 3.44 -6.31 -0.15
CA SER A 177 2.79 -5.49 -1.18
C SER A 177 1.35 -5.95 -1.42
N ALA A 178 0.45 -4.99 -1.58
CA ALA A 178 -0.92 -5.21 -2.02
C ALA A 178 -1.16 -4.45 -3.32
N ASP A 179 -1.58 -5.15 -4.34
CA ASP A 179 -1.72 -4.61 -5.69
C ASP A 179 -3.04 -5.04 -6.34
N VAL A 180 -3.48 -4.33 -7.36
CA VAL A 180 -4.68 -4.67 -8.11
C VAL A 180 -4.40 -5.74 -9.16
N THR A 181 -5.43 -6.49 -9.52
CA THR A 181 -5.33 -7.55 -10.53
C THR A 181 -6.58 -7.61 -11.41
N GLY A 182 -6.43 -8.17 -12.60
CA GLY A 182 -7.49 -8.36 -13.56
C GLY A 182 -7.47 -7.36 -14.70
N ALA A 183 -8.36 -7.56 -15.67
CA ALA A 183 -8.59 -6.62 -16.76
C ALA A 183 -9.60 -5.56 -16.32
N ARG A 184 -9.31 -4.29 -16.57
CA ARG A 184 -10.26 -3.19 -16.41
C ARG A 184 -11.14 -3.06 -17.67
N ASP A 185 -10.50 -3.17 -18.82
CA ASP A 185 -11.09 -3.12 -20.16
C ASP A 185 -10.14 -3.82 -21.14
N GLU A 186 -10.44 -3.78 -22.43
CA GLU A 186 -9.60 -4.41 -23.47
C GLU A 186 -8.19 -3.82 -23.59
N SER A 187 -7.96 -2.63 -23.07
CA SER A 187 -6.70 -1.89 -23.18
C SER A 187 -5.84 -1.91 -21.94
N ARG A 188 -6.39 -2.25 -20.77
CA ARG A 188 -5.73 -2.13 -19.47
C ARG A 188 -5.86 -3.39 -18.63
N VAL A 189 -4.74 -3.79 -18.06
CA VAL A 189 -4.62 -4.97 -17.19
C VAL A 189 -3.70 -4.68 -16.01
N GLY A 190 -4.04 -5.23 -14.85
CA GLY A 190 -3.18 -5.29 -13.66
C GLY A 190 -2.76 -6.73 -13.43
N TYR A 191 -1.47 -6.97 -13.40
CA TYR A 191 -0.93 -8.29 -13.06
C TYR A 191 -0.62 -8.46 -11.58
N GLY A 192 -0.68 -7.38 -10.80
CA GLY A 192 -0.17 -7.35 -9.44
C GLY A 192 1.34 -7.03 -9.45
N PRO A 193 2.17 -7.67 -8.63
CA PRO A 193 1.88 -8.77 -7.71
C PRO A 193 1.46 -8.30 -6.30
N THR A 194 0.52 -9.02 -5.69
CA THR A 194 0.31 -9.00 -4.24
C THR A 194 1.19 -10.09 -3.64
N SER A 195 2.20 -9.71 -2.88
CA SER A 195 3.24 -10.64 -2.42
C SER A 195 3.89 -10.21 -1.11
N VAL A 196 4.52 -11.18 -0.44
CA VAL A 196 5.38 -10.97 0.73
C VAL A 196 6.77 -11.50 0.43
N MET A 197 7.79 -10.72 0.76
CA MET A 197 9.19 -11.09 0.64
C MET A 197 9.85 -11.09 2.02
N ASN A 198 10.69 -12.10 2.26
CA ASN A 198 11.54 -12.16 3.44
C ASN A 198 12.79 -11.27 3.30
N PRO A 199 13.61 -11.06 4.35
CA PRO A 199 14.82 -10.25 4.29
C PRO A 199 15.90 -10.73 3.31
N ASN A 200 15.82 -11.98 2.82
CA ASN A 200 16.69 -12.50 1.77
C ASN A 200 16.19 -12.14 0.36
N ALA A 201 15.09 -11.40 0.26
CA ALA A 201 14.39 -11.07 -0.99
C ALA A 201 13.74 -12.29 -1.69
N ASP A 202 13.45 -13.35 -0.94
CA ASP A 202 12.66 -14.47 -1.45
C ASP A 202 11.17 -14.14 -1.34
N VAL A 203 10.40 -14.42 -2.38
CA VAL A 203 8.94 -14.34 -2.33
C VAL A 203 8.41 -15.53 -1.55
N VAL A 204 7.98 -15.30 -0.31
CA VAL A 204 7.48 -16.36 0.58
C VAL A 204 5.97 -16.62 0.44
N ALA A 205 5.22 -15.63 -0.07
CA ALA A 205 3.81 -15.77 -0.36
C ALA A 205 3.42 -14.82 -1.51
N GLN A 206 2.57 -15.29 -2.43
CA GLN A 206 2.07 -14.47 -3.53
C GLN A 206 0.70 -14.95 -3.98
N VAL A 207 -0.20 -14.00 -4.27
CA VAL A 207 -1.45 -14.28 -4.98
C VAL A 207 -1.11 -14.66 -6.42
N PRO A 208 -1.67 -15.75 -6.98
CA PRO A 208 -1.47 -16.07 -8.39
C PRO A 208 -1.86 -14.90 -9.29
N ILE A 209 -1.07 -14.66 -10.33
CA ILE A 209 -1.32 -13.57 -11.30
C ILE A 209 -2.73 -13.71 -11.88
N MET A 210 -3.40 -12.60 -12.10
CA MET A 210 -4.77 -12.51 -12.65
C MET A 210 -5.85 -13.13 -11.75
N THR A 211 -5.55 -13.42 -10.48
CA THR A 211 -6.56 -13.87 -9.53
C THR A 211 -6.75 -12.84 -8.40
N ALA A 212 -7.99 -12.63 -8.01
CA ALA A 212 -8.29 -11.87 -6.80
C ALA A 212 -8.05 -12.77 -5.58
N GLY A 213 -7.28 -12.28 -4.62
CA GLY A 213 -6.94 -13.09 -3.45
C GLY A 213 -6.28 -12.30 -2.33
N MET A 214 -5.94 -13.02 -1.30
CA MET A 214 -5.20 -12.55 -0.14
C MET A 214 -4.13 -13.60 0.19
N VAL A 215 -2.94 -13.14 0.54
CA VAL A 215 -1.91 -13.98 1.15
C VAL A 215 -1.74 -13.61 2.62
N VAL A 216 -1.37 -14.58 3.42
CA VAL A 216 -1.03 -14.41 4.82
C VAL A 216 0.41 -14.87 5.00
N ALA A 217 1.21 -14.08 5.69
CA ALA A 217 2.56 -14.44 6.09
C ALA A 217 2.79 -14.03 7.53
N GLU A 218 3.53 -14.85 8.24
CA GLU A 218 3.96 -14.60 9.61
C GLU A 218 5.32 -13.89 9.56
N ILE A 219 5.38 -12.69 10.12
CA ILE A 219 6.61 -11.89 10.20
C ILE A 219 7.06 -11.93 11.65
N GLY A 220 7.86 -12.92 11.98
CA GLY A 220 8.39 -13.10 13.32
C GLY A 220 9.37 -11.99 13.76
N PRO A 221 9.60 -11.83 15.07
CA PRO A 221 10.73 -11.06 15.56
C PRO A 221 12.00 -11.69 15.00
N THR A 222 12.94 -10.87 14.50
CA THR A 222 14.29 -11.38 14.19
C THR A 222 14.86 -11.89 15.50
N LEU A 223 15.17 -13.19 15.55
CA LEU A 223 15.99 -13.71 16.63
C LEU A 223 17.31 -12.92 16.57
N SER A 224 17.56 -12.08 17.57
CA SER A 224 18.86 -11.49 17.79
C SER A 224 19.83 -12.66 18.01
N ASN A 225 20.75 -12.87 17.06
CA ASN A 225 21.90 -13.73 17.31
C ASN A 225 22.81 -13.06 18.31
#